data_2763b8ff49e55cd2da01694912cf3338
#
_entry.id   2763b8ff49e55cd2da01694912cf3338
#
_cell.length_a   1.000
_cell.length_b   1.000
_cell.length_c   1.000
_cell.angle_alpha   90.00
_cell.angle_beta   90.00
_cell.angle_gamma   90.00
#
_symmetry.space_group_name_H-M   'P 1'
#
loop_
_entity.id
_entity.type
_entity.pdbx_description
1 polymer ?
#
loop_
_entity_poly.entity_id
_entity_poly.type
_entity_poly.pdbx_seq_one_letter_code
_entity_poly.pdbx_strand_id
1 'polypeptide(L)'
;AQSVTGVGPIAAGFILASMSITWPMSSALSGKLYLNIGFRNTALAGTVMAILGAAVFIFLPFPGPAWMLVSTQLLLGAGFGLISTPMLVGVQSIVGWNKRGVVTGANMFSRYLGQTLGTAIFAAIFNSVLLSSLHHAPVAIASKLPEANQVIETLQSKNAAPQIQLFLRQTFHSAAHYVYAGLLITAVITLIFLLFTPEKFPVLENEQTGETG
;
A
#
# COMPACT_ATOMS: atom_id res chain seq x y z
N ALA A 1 -5.92 -7.87 -9.18
CA ALA A 1 -5.28 -8.11 -10.48
C ALA A 1 -6.13 -9.00 -11.36
N GLN A 2 -6.41 -10.25 -10.98
CA GLN A 2 -7.18 -11.22 -11.81
C GLN A 2 -8.53 -10.66 -12.29
N SER A 3 -9.32 -10.11 -11.38
CA SER A 3 -10.68 -9.65 -11.66
C SER A 3 -10.74 -8.40 -12.54
N VAL A 4 -9.69 -7.56 -12.49
CA VAL A 4 -9.63 -6.28 -13.23
C VAL A 4 -8.95 -6.43 -14.59
N THR A 5 -7.82 -7.14 -14.65
CA THR A 5 -7.00 -7.23 -15.87
C THR A 5 -7.22 -8.52 -16.66
N GLY A 6 -7.93 -9.49 -16.10
CA GLY A 6 -8.15 -10.80 -16.75
C GLY A 6 -6.88 -11.67 -16.82
N VAL A 7 -5.78 -11.28 -16.15
CA VAL A 7 -4.57 -12.11 -16.07
C VAL A 7 -4.81 -13.37 -15.26
N GLY A 8 -4.17 -14.47 -15.63
CA GLY A 8 -4.28 -15.73 -14.93
C GLY A 8 -3.75 -15.68 -13.49
N PRO A 9 -4.10 -16.66 -12.63
CA PRO A 9 -3.72 -16.71 -11.21
C PRO A 9 -2.21 -16.60 -11.00
N ILE A 10 -1.41 -17.27 -11.81
CA ILE A 10 0.04 -17.28 -11.75
C ILE A 10 0.61 -15.88 -12.04
N ALA A 11 0.13 -15.21 -13.09
CA ALA A 11 0.58 -13.86 -13.42
C ALA A 11 0.20 -12.84 -12.33
N ALA A 12 -0.98 -12.98 -11.72
CA ALA A 12 -1.39 -12.15 -10.59
C ALA A 12 -0.49 -12.38 -9.36
N GLY A 13 -0.06 -13.63 -9.11
CA GLY A 13 0.91 -13.96 -8.08
C GLY A 13 2.27 -13.28 -8.33
N PHE A 14 2.79 -13.30 -9.55
CA PHE A 14 4.03 -12.60 -9.90
C PHE A 14 3.95 -11.08 -9.74
N ILE A 15 2.79 -10.48 -10.06
CA ILE A 15 2.56 -9.05 -9.83
C ILE A 15 2.70 -8.72 -8.33
N LEU A 16 2.08 -9.52 -7.44
CA LEU A 16 2.20 -9.32 -6.00
C LEU A 16 3.61 -9.63 -5.48
N ALA A 17 4.27 -10.65 -6.01
CA ALA A 17 5.64 -11.01 -5.65
C ALA A 17 6.64 -9.89 -5.94
N SER A 18 6.39 -9.07 -6.97
CA SER A 18 7.23 -7.92 -7.32
C SER A 18 7.40 -6.96 -6.14
N MET A 19 6.32 -6.64 -5.42
CA MET A 19 6.36 -5.80 -4.22
C MET A 19 7.12 -6.49 -3.09
N SER A 20 6.86 -7.79 -2.87
CA SER A 20 7.47 -8.58 -1.79
C SER A 20 8.99 -8.72 -1.94
N ILE A 21 9.51 -8.65 -3.17
CA ILE A 21 10.95 -8.68 -3.46
C ILE A 21 11.54 -7.27 -3.31
N THR A 22 10.87 -6.26 -3.86
CA THR A 22 11.42 -4.90 -3.91
C THR A 22 11.46 -4.24 -2.53
N TRP A 23 10.50 -4.53 -1.67
CA TRP A 23 10.47 -3.97 -0.31
C TRP A 23 11.72 -4.32 0.51
N PRO A 24 12.11 -5.59 0.75
CA PRO A 24 13.32 -5.89 1.51
C PRO A 24 14.60 -5.40 0.82
N MET A 25 14.67 -5.42 -0.53
CA MET A 25 15.82 -4.87 -1.25
C MET A 25 15.98 -3.37 -0.99
N SER A 26 14.90 -2.62 -1.12
CA SER A 26 14.89 -1.18 -0.86
C SER A 26 15.15 -0.87 0.63
N SER A 27 14.63 -1.68 1.53
CA SER A 27 14.88 -1.58 2.98
C SER A 27 16.37 -1.77 3.31
N ALA A 28 17.03 -2.75 2.69
CA ALA A 28 18.47 -2.97 2.85
C ALA A 28 19.31 -1.79 2.30
N LEU A 29 18.91 -1.24 1.15
CA LEU A 29 19.58 -0.08 0.55
C LEU A 29 19.35 1.23 1.33
N SER A 30 18.22 1.33 2.04
CA SER A 30 17.85 2.52 2.80
C SER A 30 18.89 2.88 3.87
N GLY A 31 19.63 1.88 4.40
CA GLY A 31 20.70 2.07 5.36
C GLY A 31 21.78 3.04 4.87
N LYS A 32 22.27 2.84 3.65
CA LYS A 32 23.24 3.76 3.05
C LYS A 32 22.64 5.13 2.76
N LEU A 33 21.37 5.17 2.40
CA LEU A 33 20.71 6.40 2.00
C LEU A 33 20.45 7.31 3.21
N TYR A 34 19.88 6.79 4.30
CA TYR A 34 19.61 7.64 5.47
C TYR A 34 20.88 8.10 6.21
N LEU A 35 22.00 7.36 6.07
CA LEU A 35 23.29 7.84 6.59
C LEU A 35 23.82 9.04 5.78
N ASN A 36 23.52 9.13 4.49
CA ASN A 36 23.99 10.21 3.62
C ASN A 36 23.06 11.44 3.65
N ILE A 37 21.75 11.23 3.51
CA ILE A 37 20.77 12.33 3.35
C ILE A 37 19.83 12.49 4.55
N GLY A 38 19.98 11.66 5.60
CA GLY A 38 19.18 11.68 6.82
C GLY A 38 17.90 10.85 6.73
N PHE A 39 17.34 10.53 7.90
CA PHE A 39 16.16 9.67 8.05
C PHE A 39 14.91 10.26 7.37
N ARG A 40 14.66 11.57 7.60
CA ARG A 40 13.52 12.29 7.02
C ARG A 40 13.56 12.29 5.50
N ASN A 41 14.69 12.69 4.90
CA ASN A 41 14.80 12.84 3.46
C ASN A 41 14.68 11.48 2.74
N THR A 42 15.19 10.40 3.36
CA THR A 42 15.02 9.04 2.86
C THR A 42 13.55 8.62 2.89
N ALA A 43 12.83 8.90 3.98
CA ALA A 43 11.41 8.62 4.10
C ALA A 43 10.56 9.47 3.12
N LEU A 44 10.93 10.75 2.91
CA LEU A 44 10.29 11.60 1.91
C LEU A 44 10.46 11.03 0.49
N ALA A 45 11.67 10.59 0.12
CA ALA A 45 11.91 9.93 -1.17
C ALA A 45 11.04 8.66 -1.33
N GLY A 46 10.95 7.84 -0.28
CA GLY A 46 10.08 6.66 -0.26
C GLY A 46 8.60 7.01 -0.41
N THR A 47 8.14 8.07 0.25
CA THR A 47 6.75 8.53 0.17
C THR A 47 6.42 9.08 -1.22
N VAL A 48 7.33 9.81 -1.85
CA VAL A 48 7.17 10.25 -3.25
C VAL A 48 7.05 9.05 -4.19
N MET A 49 7.87 8.00 -4.01
CA MET A 49 7.74 6.77 -4.81
C MET A 49 6.39 6.09 -4.57
N ALA A 50 5.89 6.05 -3.34
CA ALA A 50 4.57 5.51 -3.03
C ALA A 50 3.44 6.33 -3.67
N ILE A 51 3.54 7.67 -3.68
CA ILE A 51 2.60 8.57 -4.36
C ILE A 51 2.60 8.30 -5.86
N LEU A 52 3.78 8.20 -6.50
CA LEU A 52 3.89 7.89 -7.91
C LEU A 52 3.28 6.52 -8.24
N GLY A 53 3.54 5.51 -7.41
CA GLY A 53 2.92 4.20 -7.55
C GLY A 53 1.40 4.26 -7.42
N ALA A 54 0.87 4.95 -6.43
CA ALA A 54 -0.57 5.13 -6.25
C ALA A 54 -1.21 5.92 -7.41
N ALA A 55 -0.52 6.95 -7.93
CA ALA A 55 -0.98 7.73 -9.06
C ALA A 55 -1.10 6.86 -10.33
N VAL A 56 -0.12 5.98 -10.60
CA VAL A 56 -0.19 5.06 -11.75
C VAL A 56 -1.43 4.15 -11.66
N PHE A 57 -1.85 3.73 -10.47
CA PHE A 57 -3.10 2.96 -10.30
C PHE A 57 -4.35 3.75 -10.69
N ILE A 58 -4.38 5.06 -10.44
CA ILE A 58 -5.53 5.91 -10.81
C ILE A 58 -5.65 6.02 -12.34
N PHE A 59 -4.51 6.11 -13.05
CA PHE A 59 -4.49 6.20 -14.50
C PHE A 59 -4.51 4.84 -15.20
N LEU A 60 -4.71 3.74 -14.46
CA LEU A 60 -4.75 2.40 -15.04
C LEU A 60 -5.98 2.24 -15.93
N PRO A 61 -5.82 2.01 -17.26
CA PRO A 61 -6.95 1.81 -18.16
C PRO A 61 -7.62 0.45 -17.91
N PHE A 62 -8.83 0.28 -18.39
CA PHE A 62 -9.52 -1.01 -18.39
C PHE A 62 -9.72 -1.50 -19.83
N PRO A 63 -9.22 -2.71 -20.19
CA PRO A 63 -8.34 -3.59 -19.42
C PRO A 63 -6.90 -3.05 -19.31
N GLY A 64 -6.31 -3.13 -18.12
CA GLY A 64 -4.97 -2.63 -17.86
C GLY A 64 -3.86 -3.62 -18.25
N PRO A 65 -2.74 -3.15 -18.84
CA PRO A 65 -1.61 -4.02 -19.18
C PRO A 65 -0.87 -4.48 -17.91
N ALA A 66 -0.46 -5.75 -17.88
CA ALA A 66 0.20 -6.35 -16.72
C ALA A 66 1.49 -5.63 -16.29
N TRP A 67 2.26 -5.07 -17.24
CA TRP A 67 3.49 -4.33 -16.92
C TRP A 67 3.25 -3.08 -16.09
N MET A 68 2.12 -2.38 -16.30
CA MET A 68 1.73 -1.24 -15.45
C MET A 68 1.51 -1.66 -14.00
N LEU A 69 0.86 -2.80 -13.77
CA LEU A 69 0.67 -3.34 -12.43
C LEU A 69 1.99 -3.73 -11.77
N VAL A 70 2.89 -4.37 -12.53
CA VAL A 70 4.23 -4.73 -12.02
C VAL A 70 5.01 -3.47 -11.66
N SER A 71 5.07 -2.46 -12.53
CA SER A 71 5.79 -1.22 -12.26
C SER A 71 5.27 -0.49 -11.02
N THR A 72 3.95 -0.48 -10.83
CA THR A 72 3.33 0.09 -9.64
C THR A 72 3.72 -0.66 -8.36
N GLN A 73 3.71 -2.00 -8.39
CA GLN A 73 4.12 -2.82 -7.26
C GLN A 73 5.60 -2.65 -6.91
N LEU A 74 6.46 -2.50 -7.93
CA LEU A 74 7.88 -2.18 -7.73
C LEU A 74 8.07 -0.83 -7.05
N LEU A 75 7.36 0.21 -7.52
CA LEU A 75 7.41 1.55 -6.92
C LEU A 75 6.90 1.56 -5.48
N LEU A 76 5.77 0.90 -5.20
CA LEU A 76 5.22 0.80 -3.85
C LEU A 76 6.16 0.02 -2.92
N GLY A 77 6.70 -1.11 -3.37
CA GLY A 77 7.66 -1.89 -2.60
C GLY A 77 8.92 -1.10 -2.26
N ALA A 78 9.49 -0.40 -3.25
CA ALA A 78 10.64 0.47 -3.05
C ALA A 78 10.31 1.61 -2.08
N GLY A 79 9.16 2.27 -2.25
CA GLY A 79 8.70 3.34 -1.36
C GLY A 79 8.56 2.88 0.08
N PHE A 80 7.88 1.76 0.31
CA PHE A 80 7.70 1.23 1.66
C PHE A 80 9.00 0.79 2.32
N GLY A 81 9.98 0.28 1.57
CA GLY A 81 11.30 -0.03 2.09
C GLY A 81 12.06 1.22 2.55
N LEU A 82 11.99 2.29 1.77
CA LEU A 82 12.61 3.58 2.09
C LEU A 82 11.91 4.34 3.23
N ILE A 83 10.66 4.01 3.56
CA ILE A 83 9.94 4.60 4.70
C ILE A 83 10.16 3.80 5.98
N SER A 84 9.95 2.47 5.92
CA SER A 84 9.84 1.64 7.12
C SER A 84 11.12 1.56 7.93
N THR A 85 12.27 1.37 7.29
CA THR A 85 13.56 1.21 7.99
C THR A 85 14.07 2.52 8.58
N PRO A 86 14.14 3.65 7.84
CA PRO A 86 14.58 4.91 8.41
C PRO A 86 13.71 5.39 9.57
N MET A 87 12.39 5.20 9.48
CA MET A 87 11.49 5.59 10.56
C MET A 87 11.74 4.78 11.83
N LEU A 88 11.90 3.46 11.72
CA LEU A 88 12.19 2.62 12.87
C LEU A 88 13.55 2.95 13.49
N VAL A 89 14.61 3.03 12.68
CA VAL A 89 15.97 3.32 13.17
C VAL A 89 16.05 4.75 13.72
N GLY A 90 15.42 5.72 13.06
CA GLY A 90 15.34 7.09 13.51
C GLY A 90 14.72 7.24 14.90
N VAL A 91 13.59 6.55 15.16
CA VAL A 91 12.95 6.59 16.48
C VAL A 91 13.80 5.84 17.53
N GLN A 92 14.52 4.78 17.17
CA GLN A 92 15.44 4.09 18.07
C GLN A 92 16.69 4.93 18.41
N SER A 93 17.11 5.82 17.52
CA SER A 93 18.31 6.64 17.73
C SER A 93 18.15 7.78 18.74
N ILE A 94 16.91 8.18 19.02
CA ILE A 94 16.58 9.26 19.97
C ILE A 94 16.33 8.79 21.40
N VAL A 95 16.47 7.49 21.67
CA VAL A 95 16.26 6.91 23.01
C VAL A 95 17.47 6.09 23.44
N GLY A 96 17.71 6.03 24.76
CA GLY A 96 18.75 5.16 25.34
C GLY A 96 18.48 3.68 25.07
N TRP A 97 19.54 2.86 25.16
CA TRP A 97 19.49 1.44 24.83
C TRP A 97 18.38 0.66 25.56
N ASN A 98 18.19 0.95 26.85
CA ASN A 98 17.16 0.33 27.69
C ASN A 98 15.72 0.63 27.26
N LYS A 99 15.46 1.67 26.48
CA LYS A 99 14.13 2.07 25.98
C LYS A 99 13.87 1.66 24.54
N ARG A 100 14.86 1.15 23.82
CA ARG A 100 14.70 0.78 22.38
C ARG A 100 13.64 -0.28 22.16
N GLY A 101 13.52 -1.25 23.09
CA GLY A 101 12.46 -2.27 23.01
C GLY A 101 11.04 -1.67 23.10
N VAL A 102 10.84 -0.73 24.00
CA VAL A 102 9.54 -0.05 24.19
C VAL A 102 9.17 0.76 22.94
N VAL A 103 10.12 1.51 22.39
CA VAL A 103 9.89 2.32 21.20
C VAL A 103 9.63 1.45 19.96
N THR A 104 10.37 0.35 19.83
CA THR A 104 10.13 -0.63 18.74
C THR A 104 8.74 -1.24 18.85
N GLY A 105 8.34 -1.63 20.07
CA GLY A 105 6.99 -2.16 20.33
C GLY A 105 5.89 -1.15 20.00
N ALA A 106 6.06 0.11 20.42
CA ALA A 106 5.12 1.19 20.10
C ALA A 106 5.02 1.44 18.58
N ASN A 107 6.16 1.44 17.88
CA ASN A 107 6.19 1.59 16.42
C ASN A 107 5.46 0.44 15.72
N MET A 108 5.73 -0.81 16.12
CA MET A 108 5.05 -1.99 15.56
C MET A 108 3.55 -1.98 15.87
N PHE A 109 3.15 -1.63 17.08
CA PHE A 109 1.75 -1.49 17.46
C PHE A 109 1.04 -0.45 16.59
N SER A 110 1.61 0.74 16.45
CA SER A 110 1.03 1.82 15.63
C SER A 110 0.91 1.40 14.16
N ARG A 111 1.91 0.67 13.65
CA ARG A 111 1.90 0.13 12.29
C ARG A 111 0.78 -0.89 12.07
N TYR A 112 0.63 -1.87 12.99
CA TYR A 112 -0.43 -2.87 12.88
C TYR A 112 -1.81 -2.28 13.08
N LEU A 113 -1.94 -1.33 14.01
CA LEU A 113 -3.20 -0.60 14.22
C LEU A 113 -3.59 0.15 12.95
N GLY A 114 -2.66 0.90 12.35
CA GLY A 114 -2.88 1.62 11.09
C GLY A 114 -3.24 0.67 9.94
N GLN A 115 -2.57 -0.48 9.85
CA GLN A 115 -2.86 -1.50 8.84
C GLN A 115 -4.27 -2.07 9.00
N THR A 116 -4.69 -2.39 10.22
CA THR A 116 -6.02 -2.93 10.51
C THR A 116 -7.11 -1.92 10.18
N LEU A 117 -6.98 -0.69 10.68
CA LEU A 117 -7.93 0.39 10.40
C LEU A 117 -7.99 0.73 8.91
N GLY A 118 -6.82 0.84 8.27
CA GLY A 118 -6.74 1.11 6.83
C GLY A 118 -7.40 0.03 5.99
N THR A 119 -7.16 -1.24 6.32
CA THR A 119 -7.80 -2.37 5.62
C THR A 119 -9.31 -2.33 5.79
N ALA A 120 -9.82 -2.07 7.00
CA ALA A 120 -11.26 -1.97 7.26
C ALA A 120 -11.91 -0.81 6.48
N ILE A 121 -11.28 0.37 6.49
CA ILE A 121 -11.78 1.55 5.76
C ILE A 121 -11.82 1.29 4.25
N PHE A 122 -10.72 0.79 3.68
CA PHE A 122 -10.65 0.54 2.24
C PHE A 122 -11.56 -0.61 1.80
N ALA A 123 -11.75 -1.64 2.64
CA ALA A 123 -12.73 -2.69 2.38
C ALA A 123 -14.16 -2.14 2.42
N ALA A 124 -14.49 -1.25 3.36
CA ALA A 124 -15.79 -0.61 3.44
C ALA A 124 -16.07 0.27 2.20
N ILE A 125 -15.10 1.07 1.76
CA ILE A 125 -15.20 1.88 0.53
C ILE A 125 -15.44 0.97 -0.66
N PHE A 126 -14.63 -0.07 -0.83
CA PHE A 126 -14.76 -1.02 -1.94
C PHE A 126 -16.14 -1.67 -1.97
N ASN A 127 -16.59 -2.20 -0.83
CA ASN A 127 -17.90 -2.86 -0.72
C ASN A 127 -19.07 -1.89 -0.95
N SER A 128 -18.98 -0.66 -0.45
CA SER A 128 -20.01 0.35 -0.66
C SER A 128 -20.19 0.68 -2.15
N VAL A 129 -19.08 0.88 -2.89
CA VAL A 129 -19.12 1.15 -4.32
C VAL A 129 -19.63 -0.08 -5.09
N LEU A 130 -19.19 -1.29 -4.72
CA LEU A 130 -19.63 -2.53 -5.32
C LEU A 130 -21.14 -2.72 -5.17
N LEU A 131 -21.66 -2.59 -3.95
CA LEU A 131 -23.09 -2.72 -3.65
C LEU A 131 -23.92 -1.66 -4.38
N SER A 132 -23.50 -0.40 -4.34
CA SER A 132 -24.18 0.67 -5.06
C SER A 132 -24.26 0.40 -6.56
N SER A 133 -23.17 -0.09 -7.16
CA SER A 133 -23.15 -0.43 -8.58
C SER A 133 -24.04 -1.62 -8.94
N LEU A 134 -24.12 -2.63 -8.05
CA LEU A 134 -25.03 -3.78 -8.24
C LEU A 134 -26.51 -3.34 -8.14
N HIS A 135 -26.83 -2.44 -7.20
CA HIS A 135 -28.20 -1.91 -7.05
C HIS A 135 -28.64 -1.05 -8.25
N HIS A 136 -27.73 -0.35 -8.90
CA HIS A 136 -28.03 0.50 -10.06
C HIS A 136 -27.75 -0.21 -11.40
N ALA A 137 -27.66 -1.52 -11.39
CA ALA A 137 -27.41 -2.30 -12.59
C ALA A 137 -28.56 -2.15 -13.62
N PRO A 138 -28.27 -2.19 -14.93
CA PRO A 138 -29.29 -2.19 -15.97
C PRO A 138 -30.33 -3.30 -15.76
N VAL A 139 -31.62 -2.96 -15.95
CA VAL A 139 -32.75 -3.90 -15.74
C VAL A 139 -32.58 -5.21 -16.49
N ALA A 140 -31.95 -5.17 -17.67
CA ALA A 140 -31.69 -6.34 -18.50
C ALA A 140 -30.82 -7.43 -17.86
N ILE A 141 -29.99 -7.08 -16.90
CA ILE A 141 -29.05 -7.99 -16.22
C ILE A 141 -29.30 -8.08 -14.72
N ALA A 142 -30.05 -7.14 -14.14
CA ALA A 142 -30.26 -7.03 -12.70
C ALA A 142 -30.75 -8.33 -12.04
N SER A 143 -31.70 -9.03 -12.67
CA SER A 143 -32.25 -10.30 -12.17
C SER A 143 -31.29 -11.50 -12.24
N LYS A 144 -30.16 -11.34 -12.95
CA LYS A 144 -29.18 -12.42 -13.18
C LYS A 144 -27.86 -12.12 -12.46
N LEU A 145 -27.76 -10.98 -11.76
CA LEU A 145 -26.55 -10.62 -11.01
C LEU A 145 -26.46 -11.45 -9.74
N PRO A 146 -25.25 -11.89 -9.38
CA PRO A 146 -24.99 -12.56 -8.12
C PRO A 146 -25.10 -11.59 -6.94
N GLU A 147 -25.30 -12.13 -5.74
CA GLU A 147 -25.13 -11.37 -4.51
C GLU A 147 -23.68 -10.90 -4.37
N ALA A 148 -23.43 -9.82 -3.60
CA ALA A 148 -22.11 -9.21 -3.46
C ALA A 148 -21.01 -10.18 -2.99
N ASN A 149 -21.36 -11.15 -2.14
CA ASN A 149 -20.48 -12.21 -1.64
C ASN A 149 -20.12 -13.25 -2.72
N GLN A 150 -20.93 -13.41 -3.76
CA GLN A 150 -20.72 -14.38 -4.84
C GLN A 150 -20.08 -13.77 -6.09
N VAL A 151 -19.85 -12.45 -6.11
CA VAL A 151 -19.31 -11.75 -7.28
C VAL A 151 -17.93 -12.29 -7.68
N ILE A 152 -17.06 -12.58 -6.72
CA ILE A 152 -15.71 -13.11 -7.00
C ILE A 152 -15.81 -14.51 -7.62
N GLU A 153 -16.67 -15.37 -7.09
CA GLU A 153 -16.89 -16.71 -7.61
C GLU A 153 -17.47 -16.67 -9.03
N THR A 154 -18.44 -15.79 -9.26
CA THR A 154 -19.03 -15.57 -10.59
C THR A 154 -18.00 -15.06 -11.61
N LEU A 155 -17.08 -14.16 -11.19
CA LEU A 155 -16.01 -13.67 -12.05
C LEU A 155 -14.96 -14.75 -12.40
N GLN A 156 -14.78 -15.74 -11.54
CA GLN A 156 -13.87 -16.86 -11.76
C GLN A 156 -14.53 -18.01 -12.52
N SER A 157 -15.86 -18.09 -12.49
CA SER A 157 -16.61 -19.12 -13.22
C SER A 157 -16.58 -18.83 -14.73
N LYS A 158 -16.32 -19.88 -15.53
CA LYS A 158 -16.37 -19.79 -17.00
C LYS A 158 -17.80 -19.78 -17.55
N ASN A 159 -18.82 -19.99 -16.69
CA ASN A 159 -20.19 -20.21 -17.08
C ASN A 159 -21.07 -18.96 -17.03
N ALA A 160 -20.56 -17.83 -16.54
CA ALA A 160 -21.31 -16.59 -16.49
C ALA A 160 -21.43 -15.96 -17.89
N ALA A 161 -22.62 -15.42 -18.21
CA ALA A 161 -22.87 -14.76 -19.49
C ALA A 161 -21.83 -13.61 -19.71
N PRO A 162 -21.29 -13.43 -20.93
CA PRO A 162 -20.23 -12.43 -21.22
C PRO A 162 -20.60 -11.00 -20.78
N GLN A 163 -21.88 -10.62 -20.87
CA GLN A 163 -22.38 -9.31 -20.46
C GLN A 163 -22.29 -9.12 -18.94
N ILE A 164 -22.61 -10.16 -18.16
CA ILE A 164 -22.52 -10.14 -16.70
C ILE A 164 -21.06 -10.04 -16.29
N GLN A 165 -20.17 -10.83 -16.90
CA GLN A 165 -18.74 -10.77 -16.62
C GLN A 165 -18.15 -9.39 -16.90
N LEU A 166 -18.51 -8.77 -18.04
CA LEU A 166 -18.04 -7.44 -18.39
C LEU A 166 -18.51 -6.40 -17.37
N PHE A 167 -19.78 -6.40 -17.02
CA PHE A 167 -20.36 -5.50 -16.03
C PHE A 167 -19.68 -5.65 -14.67
N LEU A 168 -19.51 -6.87 -14.16
CA LEU A 168 -18.85 -7.12 -12.89
C LEU A 168 -17.38 -6.69 -12.90
N ARG A 169 -16.65 -6.92 -13.98
CA ARG A 169 -15.25 -6.46 -14.12
C ARG A 169 -15.16 -4.94 -14.12
N GLN A 170 -16.05 -4.23 -14.81
CA GLN A 170 -16.11 -2.77 -14.80
C GLN A 170 -16.46 -2.24 -13.40
N THR A 171 -17.41 -2.86 -12.72
CA THR A 171 -17.77 -2.51 -11.34
C THR A 171 -16.59 -2.69 -10.37
N PHE A 172 -15.86 -3.80 -10.48
CA PHE A 172 -14.65 -4.04 -9.70
C PHE A 172 -13.55 -3.02 -9.99
N HIS A 173 -13.36 -2.68 -11.26
CA HIS A 173 -12.41 -1.65 -11.66
C HIS A 173 -12.79 -0.30 -11.06
N SER A 174 -14.04 0.11 -11.14
CA SER A 174 -14.53 1.34 -10.52
C SER A 174 -14.35 1.33 -9.01
N ALA A 175 -14.73 0.27 -8.31
CA ALA A 175 -14.54 0.14 -6.87
C ALA A 175 -13.06 0.22 -6.48
N ALA A 176 -12.17 -0.41 -7.26
CA ALA A 176 -10.73 -0.34 -7.06
C ALA A 176 -10.17 1.07 -7.23
N HIS A 177 -10.70 1.88 -8.17
CA HIS A 177 -10.29 3.27 -8.36
C HIS A 177 -10.54 4.15 -7.12
N TYR A 178 -11.68 3.98 -6.44
CA TYR A 178 -11.94 4.68 -5.19
C TYR A 178 -10.94 4.29 -4.08
N VAL A 179 -10.56 3.03 -4.02
CA VAL A 179 -9.51 2.57 -3.09
C VAL A 179 -8.15 3.18 -3.45
N TYR A 180 -7.80 3.24 -4.75
CA TYR A 180 -6.54 3.86 -5.20
C TYR A 180 -6.51 5.36 -4.92
N ALA A 181 -7.62 6.07 -5.10
CA ALA A 181 -7.74 7.46 -4.71
C ALA A 181 -7.53 7.64 -3.19
N GLY A 182 -8.12 6.77 -2.37
CA GLY A 182 -7.90 6.77 -0.92
C GLY A 182 -6.43 6.50 -0.54
N LEU A 183 -5.76 5.57 -1.22
CA LEU A 183 -4.34 5.32 -1.03
C LEU A 183 -3.48 6.54 -1.39
N LEU A 184 -3.80 7.22 -2.50
CA LEU A 184 -3.10 8.44 -2.90
C LEU A 184 -3.28 9.55 -1.85
N ILE A 185 -4.51 9.77 -1.37
CA ILE A 185 -4.80 10.75 -0.32
C ILE A 185 -4.00 10.42 0.95
N THR A 186 -3.98 9.17 1.38
CA THR A 186 -3.22 8.73 2.55
C THR A 186 -1.73 8.94 2.37
N ALA A 187 -1.19 8.67 1.18
CA ALA A 187 0.23 8.89 0.88
C ALA A 187 0.59 10.39 0.89
N VAL A 188 -0.29 11.26 0.37
CA VAL A 188 -0.11 12.73 0.43
C VAL A 188 -0.17 13.24 1.87
N ILE A 189 -1.11 12.74 2.68
CA ILE A 189 -1.18 13.07 4.12
C ILE A 189 0.12 12.65 4.81
N THR A 190 0.63 11.45 4.52
CA THR A 190 1.92 10.97 5.06
C THR A 190 3.07 11.90 4.66
N LEU A 191 3.10 12.35 3.39
CA LEU A 191 4.10 13.32 2.92
C LEU A 191 4.05 14.61 3.73
N ILE A 192 2.85 15.16 3.95
CA ILE A 192 2.65 16.38 4.73
C ILE A 192 3.18 16.20 6.15
N PHE A 193 2.83 15.11 6.84
CA PHE A 193 3.35 14.86 8.19
C PHE A 193 4.87 14.71 8.23
N LEU A 194 5.48 14.07 7.22
CA LEU A 194 6.93 13.93 7.12
C LEU A 194 7.62 15.29 6.90
N LEU A 195 6.99 16.24 6.21
CA LEU A 195 7.54 17.59 6.03
C LEU A 195 7.64 18.37 7.35
N PHE A 196 6.78 18.08 8.32
CA PHE A 196 6.85 18.65 9.67
C PHE A 196 7.81 17.90 10.61
N THR A 197 8.34 16.75 10.20
CA THR A 197 9.30 15.99 11.01
C THR A 197 10.68 16.70 10.98
N PRO A 198 11.42 16.78 12.09
CA PRO A 198 12.76 17.36 12.12
C PRO A 198 13.72 16.65 11.15
N GLU A 199 14.61 17.42 10.51
CA GLU A 199 15.59 16.85 9.57
C GLU A 199 16.65 15.99 10.27
N LYS A 200 17.05 16.40 11.46
CA LYS A 200 18.06 15.72 12.27
C LYS A 200 17.42 15.16 13.52
N PHE A 201 17.59 13.89 13.73
CA PHE A 201 17.29 13.24 15.00
C PHE A 201 18.50 13.41 15.91
N PRO A 202 18.33 13.96 17.14
CA PRO A 202 19.44 14.04 18.10
C PRO A 202 19.82 12.59 18.46
N VAL A 203 21.00 12.17 18.01
CA VAL A 203 21.58 10.89 18.44
C VAL A 203 22.06 11.10 19.87
N LEU A 204 21.53 10.34 20.82
CA LEU A 204 22.07 10.31 22.17
C LEU A 204 23.47 9.66 22.10
N GLU A 205 24.52 10.44 22.25
CA GLU A 205 25.85 9.91 22.55
C GLU A 205 25.75 9.10 23.85
N ASN A 206 26.23 7.86 23.82
CA ASN A 206 26.24 7.00 24.99
C ASN A 206 26.96 7.69 26.12
N GLU A 207 26.30 8.04 27.23
CA GLU A 207 26.88 8.32 28.53
C GLU A 207 27.54 7.04 29.12
N GLN A 208 28.41 6.38 28.38
CA GLN A 208 29.16 5.20 28.85
C GLN A 208 30.63 5.56 29.12
N THR A 209 30.97 6.79 29.49
CA THR A 209 32.31 7.16 29.94
C THR A 209 32.30 7.76 31.34
N GLY A 210 31.49 7.26 32.26
CA GLY A 210 31.35 7.84 33.62
C GLY A 210 31.30 6.87 34.77
N GLU A 211 31.57 5.57 34.61
CA GLU A 211 31.71 4.64 35.75
C GLU A 211 32.97 3.80 35.63
N THR A 212 34.11 4.46 35.75
CA THR A 212 35.36 3.88 36.27
C THR A 212 35.99 4.89 37.21
N GLY A 213 35.59 4.86 38.48
CA GLY A 213 36.18 5.52 39.61
C GLY A 213 35.97 4.68 40.85
#